data_9e9444006aeaeb5aa5db71f6daaf20e5
#
_entry.id   9e9444006aeaeb5aa5db71f6daaf20e5
#
_cell.length_a   1.000
_cell.length_b   1.000
_cell.length_c   1.000
_cell.angle_alpha   90.00
_cell.angle_beta   90.00
_cell.angle_gamma   90.00
#
_symmetry.space_group_name_H-M   'P 1'
#
loop_
_entity.id
_entity.type
_entity.pdbx_description
1 polymer ?
#
loop_
_entity_poly.entity_id
_entity_poly.type
_entity_poly.pdbx_seq_one_letter_code
_entity_poly.pdbx_strand_id
1 'polypeptide(L)'
;FMMMVEDVKFKNAIFFTARITNTVITILAFYTMDRTILVALALIVVGDVITVVMALLRMKRMPNPMKADLRFAAKIVPFGFISMVTTLMLTLNYRVDTLMMGYLYHIPDTEIGFYSLGVSLSEYGWLIPDAFREVLFSRTAKDDAIEEVTMSMKVNFYLTLLMILGILLLGRPVIRILAGAEYLPAYPVTVMLIAGIIPMSYFKIIGTLLLAQGKKGVY
;
A
#
# COMPACT_ATOMS: atom_id res chain seq x y z
N PHE A 1 -2.59 -8.95 15.55
CA PHE A 1 -2.16 -10.01 16.47
C PHE A 1 -0.64 -10.25 16.37
N MET A 2 -0.07 -10.49 15.19
CA MET A 2 1.37 -10.70 15.00
C MET A 2 2.22 -9.47 15.36
N MET A 3 1.73 -8.26 15.17
CA MET A 3 2.39 -7.03 15.64
C MET A 3 2.38 -6.91 17.18
N MET A 4 1.35 -7.40 17.85
CA MET A 4 1.28 -7.41 19.32
C MET A 4 2.27 -8.41 19.97
N VAL A 5 2.74 -9.41 19.22
CA VAL A 5 3.70 -10.43 19.69
C VAL A 5 5.13 -10.10 19.29
N GLU A 6 5.38 -8.89 18.73
CA GLU A 6 6.70 -8.39 18.28
C GLU A 6 7.41 -9.27 17.23
N ASP A 7 6.71 -10.20 16.59
CA ASP A 7 7.32 -11.09 15.59
C ASP A 7 7.20 -10.51 14.17
N VAL A 8 7.83 -9.34 14.00
CA VAL A 8 7.84 -8.60 12.72
C VAL A 8 8.52 -9.41 11.61
N LYS A 9 9.59 -10.15 11.93
CA LYS A 9 10.30 -10.99 10.97
C LYS A 9 9.39 -12.07 10.40
N PHE A 10 8.61 -12.68 11.26
CA PHE A 10 7.69 -13.74 10.89
C PHE A 10 6.51 -13.21 10.04
N LYS A 11 5.92 -12.08 10.44
CA LYS A 11 4.90 -11.38 9.64
C LYS A 11 5.41 -11.12 8.22
N ASN A 12 6.60 -10.51 8.12
CA ASN A 12 7.19 -10.16 6.83
C ASN A 12 7.50 -11.40 5.99
N ALA A 13 7.97 -12.49 6.59
CA ALA A 13 8.23 -13.75 5.88
C ALA A 13 6.95 -14.33 5.27
N ILE A 14 5.82 -14.33 5.99
CA ILE A 14 4.52 -14.79 5.47
C ILE A 14 4.07 -13.92 4.31
N PHE A 15 4.07 -12.58 4.48
CA PHE A 15 3.66 -11.67 3.42
C PHE A 15 4.53 -11.80 2.18
N PHE A 16 5.85 -11.91 2.35
CA PHE A 16 6.78 -12.05 1.24
C PHE A 16 6.57 -13.37 0.49
N THR A 17 6.45 -14.49 1.22
CA THR A 17 6.18 -15.80 0.62
C THR A 17 4.84 -15.82 -0.11
N ALA A 18 3.79 -15.28 0.50
CA ALA A 18 2.47 -15.20 -0.12
C ALA A 18 2.49 -14.33 -1.39
N ARG A 19 3.19 -13.19 -1.38
CA ARG A 19 3.33 -12.33 -2.57
C ARG A 19 4.09 -13.00 -3.70
N ILE A 20 5.21 -13.67 -3.41
CA ILE A 20 5.96 -14.43 -4.42
C ILE A 20 5.09 -15.54 -4.98
N THR A 21 4.43 -16.32 -4.14
CA THR A 21 3.56 -17.41 -4.57
C THR A 21 2.44 -16.90 -5.47
N ASN A 22 1.78 -15.80 -5.09
CA ASN A 22 0.74 -15.18 -5.90
C ASN A 22 1.28 -14.69 -7.25
N THR A 23 2.45 -14.04 -7.26
CA THR A 23 3.09 -13.57 -8.49
C THR A 23 3.41 -14.73 -9.43
N VAL A 24 3.98 -15.83 -8.91
CA VAL A 24 4.30 -17.03 -9.70
C VAL A 24 3.03 -17.66 -10.27
N ILE A 25 1.98 -17.82 -9.45
CA ILE A 25 0.69 -18.36 -9.89
C ILE A 25 0.08 -17.47 -10.98
N THR A 26 0.12 -16.14 -10.80
CA THR A 26 -0.39 -15.19 -11.80
C THR A 26 0.35 -15.32 -13.13
N ILE A 27 1.68 -15.37 -13.10
CA ILE A 27 2.49 -15.53 -14.31
C ILE A 27 2.14 -16.85 -15.02
N LEU A 28 2.10 -17.96 -14.29
CA LEU A 28 1.77 -19.27 -14.84
C LEU A 28 0.36 -19.29 -15.44
N ALA A 29 -0.62 -18.70 -14.75
CA ALA A 29 -1.99 -18.64 -15.24
C ALA A 29 -2.13 -17.79 -16.51
N PHE A 30 -1.38 -16.69 -16.64
CA PHE A 30 -1.33 -15.88 -17.87
C PHE A 30 -0.75 -16.65 -19.08
N TYR A 31 0.08 -17.65 -18.83
CA TYR A 31 0.61 -18.52 -19.92
C TYR A 31 -0.32 -19.67 -20.28
N THR A 32 -1.16 -20.14 -19.35
CA THR A 32 -1.95 -21.38 -19.52
C THR A 32 -3.44 -21.14 -19.70
N MET A 33 -3.95 -19.96 -19.30
CA MET A 33 -5.38 -19.63 -19.31
C MET A 33 -5.66 -18.43 -20.22
N ASP A 34 -6.94 -18.26 -20.60
CA ASP A 34 -7.39 -17.10 -21.34
C ASP A 34 -7.12 -15.81 -20.55
N ARG A 35 -6.56 -14.81 -21.22
CA ARG A 35 -6.18 -13.51 -20.64
C ARG A 35 -7.40 -12.64 -20.40
N THR A 36 -8.31 -13.07 -19.53
CA THR A 36 -9.52 -12.33 -19.17
C THR A 36 -9.35 -11.62 -17.82
N ILE A 37 -10.05 -10.50 -17.66
CA ILE A 37 -10.08 -9.74 -16.40
C ILE A 37 -10.59 -10.63 -15.26
N LEU A 38 -11.53 -11.53 -15.52
CA LEU A 38 -12.06 -12.47 -14.52
C LEU A 38 -10.98 -13.41 -13.96
N VAL A 39 -10.10 -13.92 -14.84
CA VAL A 39 -8.97 -14.76 -14.41
C VAL A 39 -8.01 -13.97 -13.52
N ALA A 40 -7.69 -12.73 -13.88
CA ALA A 40 -6.85 -11.88 -13.06
C ALA A 40 -7.45 -11.61 -11.66
N LEU A 41 -8.75 -11.30 -11.60
CA LEU A 41 -9.46 -11.10 -10.32
C LEU A 41 -9.50 -12.38 -9.48
N ALA A 42 -9.80 -13.53 -10.09
CA ALA A 42 -9.79 -14.81 -9.39
C ALA A 42 -8.41 -15.13 -8.79
N LEU A 43 -7.32 -14.83 -9.49
CA LEU A 43 -5.96 -15.04 -9.00
C LEU A 43 -5.60 -14.16 -7.82
N ILE A 44 -6.09 -12.92 -7.77
CA ILE A 44 -5.92 -12.03 -6.61
C ILE A 44 -6.60 -12.67 -5.39
N VAL A 45 -7.85 -13.12 -5.53
CA VAL A 45 -8.60 -13.78 -4.45
C VAL A 45 -7.89 -15.05 -3.98
N VAL A 46 -7.38 -15.88 -4.90
CA VAL A 46 -6.60 -17.09 -4.55
C VAL A 46 -5.35 -16.72 -3.74
N GLY A 47 -4.64 -15.66 -4.14
CA GLY A 47 -3.47 -15.17 -3.39
C GLY A 47 -3.80 -14.72 -1.98
N ASP A 48 -4.91 -14.04 -1.78
CA ASP A 48 -5.37 -13.61 -0.47
C ASP A 48 -5.79 -14.79 0.40
N VAL A 49 -6.49 -15.79 -0.17
CA VAL A 49 -6.84 -17.03 0.52
C VAL A 49 -5.58 -17.80 0.95
N ILE A 50 -4.58 -17.92 0.09
CA ILE A 50 -3.30 -18.56 0.43
C ILE A 50 -2.64 -17.83 1.61
N THR A 51 -2.64 -16.50 1.60
CA THR A 51 -2.08 -15.69 2.69
C THR A 51 -2.79 -15.98 4.03
N VAL A 52 -4.12 -16.02 4.01
CA VAL A 52 -4.93 -16.33 5.21
C VAL A 52 -4.65 -17.75 5.70
N VAL A 53 -4.64 -18.74 4.80
CA VAL A 53 -4.36 -20.14 5.15
C VAL A 53 -2.96 -20.28 5.74
N MET A 54 -1.94 -19.69 5.14
CA MET A 54 -0.58 -19.71 5.68
C MET A 54 -0.49 -19.07 7.07
N ALA A 55 -1.19 -17.94 7.28
CA ALA A 55 -1.25 -17.28 8.57
C ALA A 55 -1.92 -18.17 9.62
N LEU A 56 -3.03 -18.83 9.28
CA LEU A 56 -3.77 -19.73 10.17
C LEU A 56 -2.96 -20.99 10.54
N LEU A 57 -2.30 -21.62 9.56
CA LEU A 57 -1.48 -22.82 9.78
C LEU A 57 -0.30 -22.56 10.72
N ARG A 58 0.19 -21.33 10.76
CA ARG A 58 1.31 -20.95 11.64
C ARG A 58 0.88 -20.43 13.00
N MET A 59 -0.39 -20.17 13.22
CA MET A 59 -0.88 -19.81 14.55
C MET A 59 -0.78 -21.02 15.49
N LYS A 60 0.09 -20.93 16.52
CA LYS A 60 0.25 -21.98 17.54
C LYS A 60 -1.03 -22.25 18.36
N ARG A 61 -1.96 -21.30 18.37
CA ARG A 61 -3.29 -21.43 18.99
C ARG A 61 -4.32 -20.88 18.00
N MET A 62 -5.12 -21.76 17.43
CA MET A 62 -6.27 -21.32 16.65
C MET A 62 -7.26 -20.59 17.57
N PRO A 63 -7.79 -19.43 17.17
CA PRO A 63 -8.87 -18.80 17.91
C PRO A 63 -10.05 -19.76 17.93
N ASN A 64 -10.53 -20.09 19.13
CA ASN A 64 -11.73 -20.92 19.27
C ASN A 64 -12.96 -20.02 19.06
N PRO A 65 -13.71 -20.15 17.96
CA PRO A 65 -14.87 -19.29 17.68
C PRO A 65 -15.99 -19.47 18.73
N MET A 66 -16.04 -20.62 19.39
CA MET A 66 -17.04 -20.88 20.45
C MET A 66 -16.76 -20.13 21.76
N LYS A 67 -15.56 -19.56 21.94
CA LYS A 67 -15.20 -18.71 23.08
C LYS A 67 -15.21 -17.22 22.73
N ALA A 68 -15.89 -16.83 21.67
CA ALA A 68 -16.02 -15.42 21.30
C ALA A 68 -16.85 -14.69 22.38
N ASP A 69 -16.24 -13.69 23.00
CA ASP A 69 -16.92 -12.81 23.94
C ASP A 69 -17.70 -11.76 23.13
N LEU A 70 -19.04 -11.94 23.09
CA LEU A 70 -19.95 -11.02 22.40
C LEU A 70 -19.90 -9.60 22.98
N ARG A 71 -19.60 -9.44 24.28
CA ARG A 71 -19.44 -8.12 24.90
C ARG A 71 -18.20 -7.42 24.40
N PHE A 72 -17.11 -8.17 24.21
CA PHE A 72 -15.87 -7.66 23.62
C PHE A 72 -16.07 -7.31 22.15
N ALA A 73 -16.75 -8.16 21.39
CA ALA A 73 -17.12 -7.90 20.00
C ALA A 73 -17.95 -6.62 19.87
N ALA A 74 -18.96 -6.43 20.71
CA ALA A 74 -19.81 -5.23 20.70
C ALA A 74 -19.01 -3.92 20.95
N LYS A 75 -17.89 -3.97 21.66
CA LYS A 75 -16.99 -2.82 21.87
C LYS A 75 -16.07 -2.56 20.67
N ILE A 76 -15.65 -3.62 19.98
CA ILE A 76 -14.70 -3.50 18.86
C ILE A 76 -15.40 -3.15 17.55
N VAL A 77 -16.63 -3.65 17.32
CA VAL A 77 -17.37 -3.43 16.08
C VAL A 77 -17.55 -1.95 15.74
N PRO A 78 -17.96 -1.05 16.66
CA PRO A 78 -18.07 0.38 16.34
C PRO A 78 -16.73 1.00 15.96
N PHE A 79 -15.66 0.63 16.65
CA PHE A 79 -14.31 1.10 16.32
C PHE A 79 -13.85 0.61 14.95
N GLY A 80 -14.08 -0.69 14.67
CA GLY A 80 -13.80 -1.29 13.37
C GLY A 80 -14.60 -0.65 12.23
N PHE A 81 -15.87 -0.34 12.48
CA PHE A 81 -16.73 0.36 11.51
C PHE A 81 -16.21 1.76 11.18
N ILE A 82 -15.85 2.55 12.18
CA ILE A 82 -15.26 3.89 11.96
C ILE A 82 -13.96 3.77 11.17
N SER A 83 -13.08 2.83 11.54
CA SER A 83 -11.83 2.58 10.82
C SER A 83 -12.08 2.15 9.36
N MET A 84 -13.10 1.32 9.13
CA MET A 84 -13.51 0.89 7.79
C MET A 84 -13.98 2.09 6.94
N VAL A 85 -14.85 2.93 7.49
CA VAL A 85 -15.35 4.14 6.79
C VAL A 85 -14.19 5.08 6.48
N THR A 86 -13.29 5.31 7.44
CA THR A 86 -12.11 6.15 7.21
C THR A 86 -11.23 5.59 6.10
N THR A 87 -10.94 4.29 6.11
CA THR A 87 -10.15 3.63 5.06
C THR A 87 -10.85 3.70 3.71
N LEU A 88 -12.18 3.53 3.68
CA LEU A 88 -12.98 3.67 2.46
C LEU A 88 -12.88 5.08 1.88
N MET A 89 -13.01 6.11 2.73
CA MET A 89 -12.88 7.51 2.31
C MET A 89 -11.48 7.81 1.76
N LEU A 90 -10.43 7.31 2.42
CA LEU A 90 -9.06 7.44 1.92
C LEU A 90 -8.88 6.73 0.58
N THR A 91 -9.39 5.52 0.43
CA THR A 91 -9.31 4.76 -0.84
C THR A 91 -10.06 5.48 -1.96
N LEU A 92 -11.24 6.01 -1.68
CA LEU A 92 -12.00 6.82 -2.63
C LEU A 92 -11.23 8.09 -3.02
N ASN A 93 -10.61 8.75 -2.06
CA ASN A 93 -9.79 9.94 -2.32
C ASN A 93 -8.65 9.64 -3.33
N TYR A 94 -8.03 8.47 -3.24
CA TYR A 94 -6.96 8.05 -4.17
C TYR A 94 -7.45 7.56 -5.53
N ARG A 95 -8.74 7.26 -5.68
CA ARG A 95 -9.29 6.66 -6.92
C ARG A 95 -10.44 7.46 -7.53
N VAL A 96 -10.88 8.52 -6.87
CA VAL A 96 -12.02 9.33 -7.34
C VAL A 96 -11.70 10.01 -8.68
N ASP A 97 -10.48 10.42 -8.91
CA ASP A 97 -9.99 10.99 -10.15
C ASP A 97 -10.19 10.04 -11.34
N THR A 98 -9.76 8.79 -11.19
CA THR A 98 -9.94 7.75 -12.21
C THR A 98 -11.42 7.46 -12.48
N LEU A 99 -12.24 7.41 -11.42
CA LEU A 99 -13.68 7.23 -11.54
C LEU A 99 -14.35 8.41 -12.26
N MET A 100 -13.94 9.63 -11.95
CA MET A 100 -14.47 10.85 -12.61
C MET A 100 -14.09 10.89 -14.09
N MET A 101 -12.88 10.50 -14.44
CA MET A 101 -12.42 10.46 -15.84
C MET A 101 -13.32 9.55 -16.69
N GLY A 102 -13.62 8.34 -16.20
CA GLY A 102 -14.46 7.39 -16.93
C GLY A 102 -15.94 7.76 -16.92
N TYR A 103 -16.49 8.11 -15.76
CA TYR A 103 -17.93 8.28 -15.60
C TYR A 103 -18.43 9.66 -15.98
N LEU A 104 -17.75 10.73 -15.58
CA LEU A 104 -18.22 12.12 -15.82
C LEU A 104 -17.72 12.69 -17.14
N TYR A 105 -16.46 12.43 -17.50
CA TYR A 105 -15.83 13.03 -18.67
C TYR A 105 -15.82 12.13 -19.89
N HIS A 106 -16.26 10.87 -19.78
CA HIS A 106 -16.30 9.89 -20.87
C HIS A 106 -14.98 9.79 -21.64
N ILE A 107 -13.85 9.87 -20.91
CA ILE A 107 -12.52 9.77 -21.49
C ILE A 107 -12.32 8.33 -22.00
N PRO A 108 -11.70 8.14 -23.15
CA PRO A 108 -11.41 6.80 -23.70
C PRO A 108 -10.65 5.91 -22.71
N ASP A 109 -10.99 4.63 -22.67
CA ASP A 109 -10.35 3.65 -21.75
C ASP A 109 -8.82 3.58 -21.91
N THR A 110 -8.31 3.86 -23.12
CA THR A 110 -6.87 3.91 -23.39
C THR A 110 -6.18 5.05 -22.63
N GLU A 111 -6.78 6.22 -22.58
CA GLU A 111 -6.27 7.38 -21.83
C GLU A 111 -6.34 7.13 -20.31
N ILE A 112 -7.44 6.53 -19.85
CA ILE A 112 -7.58 6.10 -18.45
C ILE A 112 -6.51 5.05 -18.12
N GLY A 113 -6.18 4.16 -19.04
CA GLY A 113 -5.10 3.18 -18.92
C GLY A 113 -3.73 3.85 -18.75
N PHE A 114 -3.42 4.86 -19.55
CA PHE A 114 -2.16 5.62 -19.43
C PHE A 114 -2.09 6.38 -18.11
N TYR A 115 -3.19 7.01 -17.70
CA TYR A 115 -3.29 7.70 -16.43
C TYR A 115 -3.08 6.74 -15.26
N SER A 116 -3.79 5.61 -15.24
CA SER A 116 -3.71 4.61 -14.17
C SER A 116 -2.32 4.00 -14.04
N LEU A 117 -1.62 3.75 -15.17
CA LEU A 117 -0.23 3.31 -15.14
C LEU A 117 0.69 4.41 -14.58
N GLY A 118 0.49 5.67 -14.98
CA GLY A 118 1.25 6.80 -14.49
C GLY A 118 1.09 7.01 -12.98
N VAL A 119 -0.14 6.90 -12.46
CA VAL A 119 -0.45 6.92 -11.03
C VAL A 119 0.28 5.78 -10.32
N SER A 120 0.14 4.54 -10.80
CA SER A 120 0.78 3.37 -10.20
C SER A 120 2.29 3.49 -10.12
N LEU A 121 2.94 4.02 -11.16
CA LEU A 121 4.38 4.28 -11.14
C LEU A 121 4.77 5.38 -10.14
N SER A 122 3.97 6.44 -10.02
CA SER A 122 4.24 7.48 -9.02
C SER A 122 4.06 6.97 -7.60
N GLU A 123 3.09 6.06 -7.37
CA GLU A 123 2.84 5.44 -6.08
C GLU A 123 4.04 4.64 -5.54
N TYR A 124 4.94 4.13 -6.40
CA TYR A 124 6.19 3.53 -5.92
C TYR A 124 7.08 4.53 -5.15
N GLY A 125 6.95 5.82 -5.40
CA GLY A 125 7.60 6.86 -4.60
C GLY A 125 7.21 6.84 -3.11
N TRP A 126 6.08 6.24 -2.74
CA TRP A 126 5.63 6.06 -1.36
C TRP A 126 6.37 4.94 -0.61
N LEU A 127 7.07 4.06 -1.31
CA LEU A 127 7.72 2.88 -0.72
C LEU A 127 8.66 3.28 0.44
N ILE A 128 9.46 4.31 0.23
CA ILE A 128 10.42 4.79 1.24
C ILE A 128 9.68 5.43 2.43
N PRO A 129 8.80 6.44 2.23
CA PRO A 129 8.04 7.03 3.32
C PRO A 129 7.20 6.03 4.12
N ASP A 130 6.60 5.04 3.46
CA ASP A 130 5.78 4.03 4.13
C ASP A 130 6.63 3.07 4.98
N ALA A 131 7.83 2.69 4.52
CA ALA A 131 8.76 1.90 5.30
C ALA A 131 9.21 2.65 6.58
N PHE A 132 9.53 3.95 6.47
CA PHE A 132 9.85 4.78 7.63
C PHE A 132 8.68 4.91 8.58
N ARG A 133 7.47 5.14 8.07
CA ARG A 133 6.25 5.22 8.87
C ARG A 133 6.04 3.96 9.70
N GLU A 134 6.21 2.79 9.12
CA GLU A 134 5.98 1.51 9.82
C GLU A 134 6.99 1.27 10.95
N VAL A 135 8.25 1.64 10.74
CA VAL A 135 9.31 1.53 11.75
C VAL A 135 9.13 2.57 12.86
N LEU A 136 8.87 3.81 12.50
CA LEU A 136 8.68 4.91 13.47
C LEU A 136 7.46 4.69 14.35
N PHE A 137 6.34 4.21 13.81
CA PHE A 137 5.14 3.95 14.61
C PHE A 137 5.41 3.02 15.79
N SER A 138 6.29 2.02 15.62
CA SER A 138 6.64 1.08 16.69
C SER A 138 7.61 1.67 17.73
N ARG A 139 8.36 2.72 17.38
CA ARG A 139 9.39 3.34 18.24
C ARG A 139 8.92 4.59 18.95
N THR A 140 8.07 5.41 18.31
CA THR A 140 7.60 6.71 18.83
C THR A 140 6.61 6.62 19.99
N ALA A 141 6.21 5.40 20.38
CA ALA A 141 5.45 5.19 21.62
C ALA A 141 6.27 5.45 22.91
N LYS A 142 7.57 5.78 22.80
CA LYS A 142 8.48 6.09 23.91
C LYS A 142 8.75 7.61 23.94
N ASP A 143 8.87 8.15 25.15
CA ASP A 143 8.80 9.61 25.43
C ASP A 143 9.90 10.51 24.80
N ASP A 144 11.00 10.01 24.25
CA ASP A 144 12.11 10.84 23.72
C ASP A 144 12.35 10.68 22.19
N ALA A 145 11.27 10.55 21.43
CA ALA A 145 11.36 10.20 20.00
C ALA A 145 11.65 11.39 19.04
N ILE A 146 11.77 12.64 19.51
CA ILE A 146 11.88 13.80 18.61
C ILE A 146 13.18 13.78 17.79
N GLU A 147 14.29 13.43 18.40
CA GLU A 147 15.59 13.38 17.72
C GLU A 147 15.63 12.24 16.69
N GLU A 148 15.14 11.04 17.06
CA GLU A 148 15.02 9.90 16.15
C GLU A 148 14.10 10.22 14.96
N VAL A 149 12.99 10.92 15.21
CA VAL A 149 12.05 11.33 14.15
C VAL A 149 12.72 12.33 13.21
N THR A 150 13.42 13.33 13.76
CA THR A 150 14.13 14.35 12.96
C THR A 150 15.21 13.71 12.07
N MET A 151 15.98 12.79 12.61
CA MET A 151 16.98 12.05 11.83
C MET A 151 16.33 11.19 10.76
N SER A 152 15.26 10.50 11.10
CA SER A 152 14.49 9.68 10.15
C SER A 152 13.89 10.52 9.02
N MET A 153 13.41 11.72 9.31
CA MET A 153 12.90 12.65 8.30
C MET A 153 13.99 13.08 7.31
N LYS A 154 15.19 13.38 7.80
CA LYS A 154 16.33 13.71 6.93
C LYS A 154 16.70 12.56 6.01
N VAL A 155 16.85 11.36 6.57
CA VAL A 155 17.20 10.16 5.80
C VAL A 155 16.09 9.83 4.79
N ASN A 156 14.82 9.89 5.23
CA ASN A 156 13.67 9.70 4.34
C ASN A 156 13.68 10.69 3.17
N PHE A 157 13.99 11.96 3.42
CA PHE A 157 14.06 12.96 2.35
C PHE A 157 15.08 12.59 1.27
N TYR A 158 16.31 12.27 1.67
CA TYR A 158 17.37 11.92 0.70
C TYR A 158 17.06 10.64 -0.05
N LEU A 159 16.54 9.62 0.64
CA LEU A 159 16.17 8.36 -0.01
C LEU A 159 14.97 8.52 -0.95
N THR A 160 13.96 9.30 -0.55
CA THR A 160 12.83 9.62 -1.42
C THR A 160 13.27 10.41 -2.64
N LEU A 161 14.17 11.38 -2.46
CA LEU A 161 14.74 12.14 -3.57
C LEU A 161 15.52 11.23 -4.54
N LEU A 162 16.34 10.33 -4.02
CA LEU A 162 17.07 9.35 -4.83
C LEU A 162 16.10 8.46 -5.63
N MET A 163 15.02 8.00 -4.98
CA MET A 163 14.00 7.19 -5.63
C MET A 163 13.27 7.97 -6.73
N ILE A 164 12.91 9.22 -6.47
CA ILE A 164 12.31 10.12 -7.47
C ILE A 164 13.25 10.27 -8.66
N LEU A 165 14.52 10.54 -8.43
CA LEU A 165 15.52 10.63 -9.51
C LEU A 165 15.61 9.31 -10.29
N GLY A 166 15.57 8.17 -9.61
CA GLY A 166 15.51 6.87 -10.25
C GLY A 166 14.30 6.69 -11.15
N ILE A 167 13.11 7.08 -10.71
CA ILE A 167 11.88 7.02 -11.50
C ILE A 167 11.94 8.00 -12.68
N LEU A 168 12.48 9.20 -12.50
CA LEU A 168 12.64 10.17 -13.58
C LEU A 168 13.62 9.70 -14.65
N LEU A 169 14.72 9.07 -14.28
CA LEU A 169 15.73 8.58 -15.21
C LEU A 169 15.31 7.27 -15.90
N LEU A 170 14.74 6.34 -15.11
CA LEU A 170 14.46 4.98 -15.56
C LEU A 170 12.99 4.75 -15.93
N GLY A 171 12.10 5.70 -15.66
CA GLY A 171 10.66 5.52 -15.86
C GLY A 171 10.29 5.19 -17.31
N ARG A 172 10.87 5.89 -18.28
CA ARG A 172 10.63 5.60 -19.70
C ARG A 172 11.08 4.19 -20.11
N PRO A 173 12.34 3.76 -19.86
CA PRO A 173 12.75 2.41 -20.16
C PRO A 173 11.95 1.35 -19.39
N VAL A 174 11.59 1.61 -18.14
CA VAL A 174 10.76 0.70 -17.33
C VAL A 174 9.37 0.55 -17.96
N ILE A 175 8.69 1.63 -18.31
CA ILE A 175 7.39 1.57 -19.00
C ILE A 175 7.51 0.76 -20.29
N ARG A 176 8.54 1.05 -21.12
CA ARG A 176 8.74 0.39 -22.40
C ARG A 176 8.95 -1.12 -22.27
N ILE A 177 9.67 -1.55 -21.24
CA ILE A 177 9.98 -2.98 -21.01
C ILE A 177 8.78 -3.71 -20.41
N LEU A 178 8.08 -3.11 -19.43
CA LEU A 178 7.02 -3.77 -18.68
C LEU A 178 5.64 -3.68 -19.32
N ALA A 179 5.30 -2.51 -19.88
CA ALA A 179 3.97 -2.24 -20.42
C ALA A 179 3.95 -2.12 -21.96
N GLY A 180 5.09 -1.89 -22.57
CA GLY A 180 5.21 -1.68 -24.02
C GLY A 180 5.38 -0.21 -24.42
N ALA A 181 5.81 0.01 -25.66
CA ALA A 181 6.08 1.37 -26.18
C ALA A 181 4.82 2.22 -26.29
N GLU A 182 3.66 1.61 -26.45
CA GLU A 182 2.35 2.28 -26.53
C GLU A 182 1.96 2.97 -25.22
N TYR A 183 2.48 2.50 -24.06
CA TYR A 183 2.22 3.10 -22.75
C TYR A 183 3.16 4.23 -22.37
N LEU A 184 4.08 4.67 -23.25
CA LEU A 184 4.95 5.82 -22.99
C LEU A 184 4.21 7.12 -22.63
N PRO A 185 2.97 7.39 -23.10
CA PRO A 185 2.16 8.53 -22.64
C PRO A 185 1.87 8.55 -21.14
N ALA A 186 2.01 7.43 -20.42
CA ALA A 186 1.90 7.39 -18.97
C ALA A 186 3.05 8.13 -18.24
N TYR A 187 4.21 8.27 -18.88
CA TYR A 187 5.38 8.89 -18.25
C TYR A 187 5.19 10.36 -17.83
N PRO A 188 4.64 11.27 -18.65
CA PRO A 188 4.32 12.64 -18.22
C PRO A 188 3.42 12.69 -16.99
N VAL A 189 2.43 11.80 -16.89
CA VAL A 189 1.54 11.69 -15.73
C VAL A 189 2.35 11.33 -14.47
N THR A 190 3.24 10.33 -14.58
CA THR A 190 4.15 9.95 -13.49
C THR A 190 5.00 11.14 -13.03
N VAL A 191 5.58 11.90 -13.97
CA VAL A 191 6.43 13.06 -13.65
C VAL A 191 5.65 14.15 -12.92
N MET A 192 4.41 14.44 -13.32
CA MET A 192 3.57 15.43 -12.66
C MET A 192 3.20 15.01 -11.24
N LEU A 193 2.81 13.76 -11.04
CA LEU A 193 2.37 13.25 -9.74
C LEU A 193 3.51 13.09 -8.75
N ILE A 194 4.70 12.74 -9.23
CA ILE A 194 5.86 12.50 -8.38
C ILE A 194 6.32 13.75 -7.63
N ALA A 195 6.04 14.95 -8.15
CA ALA A 195 6.34 16.21 -7.50
C ALA A 195 5.63 16.35 -6.14
N GLY A 196 4.43 15.76 -6.00
CA GLY A 196 3.66 15.76 -4.76
C GLY A 196 4.18 14.78 -3.69
N ILE A 197 5.09 13.87 -4.03
CA ILE A 197 5.56 12.84 -3.09
C ILE A 197 6.41 13.42 -1.97
N ILE A 198 7.26 14.40 -2.27
CA ILE A 198 8.14 15.01 -1.25
C ILE A 198 7.33 15.63 -0.11
N PRO A 199 6.43 16.62 -0.34
CA PRO A 199 5.66 17.21 0.75
C PRO A 199 4.79 16.17 1.48
N MET A 200 4.20 15.24 0.74
CA MET A 200 3.39 14.18 1.35
C MET A 200 4.22 13.20 2.19
N SER A 201 5.48 12.96 1.85
CA SER A 201 6.37 12.09 2.66
C SER A 201 6.57 12.64 4.07
N TYR A 202 6.74 13.97 4.20
CA TYR A 202 6.80 14.64 5.49
C TYR A 202 5.48 14.52 6.25
N PHE A 203 4.35 14.75 5.57
CA PHE A 203 3.03 14.61 6.17
C PHE A 203 2.80 13.20 6.73
N LYS A 204 3.18 12.16 6.01
CA LYS A 204 3.06 10.76 6.47
C LYS A 204 3.88 10.49 7.75
N ILE A 205 5.09 11.01 7.85
CA ILE A 205 5.96 10.81 9.02
C ILE A 205 5.44 11.61 10.23
N ILE A 206 5.12 12.88 10.04
CA ILE A 206 4.59 13.76 11.10
C ILE A 206 3.25 13.23 11.60
N GLY A 207 2.36 12.84 10.68
CA GLY A 207 1.07 12.24 11.03
C GLY A 207 1.21 11.00 11.89
N THR A 208 2.20 10.15 11.60
CA THR A 208 2.48 8.96 12.40
C THR A 208 2.92 9.33 13.83
N LEU A 209 3.75 10.36 13.99
CA LEU A 209 4.17 10.86 15.30
C LEU A 209 2.97 11.38 16.12
N LEU A 210 2.11 12.20 15.49
CA LEU A 210 0.91 12.74 16.13
C LEU A 210 -0.06 11.65 16.57
N LEU A 211 -0.25 10.62 15.73
CA LEU A 211 -1.07 9.45 16.07
C LEU A 211 -0.48 8.66 17.24
N ALA A 212 0.83 8.41 17.24
CA ALA A 212 1.51 7.69 18.31
C ALA A 212 1.44 8.42 19.65
N GLN A 213 1.45 9.76 19.63
CA GLN A 213 1.26 10.61 20.81
C GLN A 213 -0.21 10.79 21.24
N GLY A 214 -1.15 10.13 20.57
CA GLY A 214 -2.58 10.23 20.89
C GLY A 214 -3.25 11.56 20.52
N LYS A 215 -2.56 12.45 19.80
CA LYS A 215 -3.07 13.76 19.35
C LYS A 215 -3.96 13.64 18.11
N LYS A 216 -5.04 12.85 18.22
CA LYS A 216 -5.94 12.52 17.10
C LYS A 216 -6.68 13.72 16.49
N GLY A 217 -6.81 14.82 17.22
CA GLY A 217 -7.55 16.02 16.75
C GLY A 217 -6.75 16.92 15.82
N VAL A 218 -5.46 16.63 15.59
CA VAL A 218 -4.57 17.39 14.70
C VAL A 218 -4.27 16.61 13.41
N TYR A 219 -4.60 15.32 13.39
CA TYR A 219 -4.49 14.43 12.26
C TYR A 219 -5.87 14.24 11.61
#